data_c818ae3c7e7513e2508ee7e2a0ed1f71
#
_entry.id   c818ae3c7e7513e2508ee7e2a0ed1f71
#
_cell.length_a   1.000
_cell.length_b   1.000
_cell.length_c   1.000
_cell.angle_alpha   90.00
_cell.angle_beta   90.00
_cell.angle_gamma   90.00
#
_symmetry.space_group_name_H-M   'P 1'
#
loop_
_entity.id
_entity.type
_entity.pdbx_description
1 polymer ?
#
loop_
_entity_poly.entity_id
_entity_poly.type
_entity_poly.pdbx_seq_one_letter_code
_entity_poly.pdbx_strand_id
1 'polypeptide(L)'
;MLENNFNRNDCLIAVGGGIIGDVSAFAASIFKRGLKFINIPTTLLAQVDSSIGGKTGINSDYGKNLIGSFYQPDLVIADIKFLKYLPKRELICGYAEIFKHSIISDKKFFYFLLNNFEKIISLKKPYINQAIYK
;
A
#
# COMPACT_ATOMS: atom_id res chain seq x y z
N MET A 1 -4.98 18.32 -12.70
CA MET A 1 -4.56 17.66 -13.99
C MET A 1 -5.18 18.34 -15.20
N LEU A 2 -6.48 18.66 -15.22
CA LEU A 2 -7.11 19.34 -16.37
C LEU A 2 -6.50 20.71 -16.63
N GLU A 3 -6.35 21.55 -15.60
CA GLU A 3 -5.77 22.90 -15.70
C GLU A 3 -4.33 22.91 -16.22
N ASN A 4 -3.56 21.83 -15.96
CA ASN A 4 -2.16 21.73 -16.31
C ASN A 4 -1.90 20.90 -17.60
N ASN A 5 -2.95 20.72 -18.43
CA ASN A 5 -2.87 20.07 -19.73
C ASN A 5 -2.25 18.65 -19.74
N PHE A 6 -2.44 17.88 -18.65
CA PHE A 6 -2.03 16.47 -18.65
C PHE A 6 -2.68 15.70 -19.78
N ASN A 7 -1.92 14.80 -20.42
CA ASN A 7 -2.38 13.97 -21.51
C ASN A 7 -2.29 12.48 -21.19
N ARG A 8 -2.78 11.61 -22.08
CA ARG A 8 -2.81 10.15 -21.85
C ARG A 8 -1.45 9.47 -21.75
N ASN A 9 -0.40 10.12 -22.23
CA ASN A 9 0.96 9.58 -22.19
C ASN A 9 1.71 9.95 -20.91
N ASP A 10 1.14 10.85 -20.10
CA ASP A 10 1.72 11.22 -18.82
C ASP A 10 1.52 10.10 -17.80
N CYS A 11 2.31 10.14 -16.73
CA CYS A 11 2.27 9.17 -15.65
C CYS A 11 1.95 9.86 -14.34
N LEU A 12 1.03 9.30 -13.57
CA LEU A 12 0.76 9.72 -12.21
C LEU A 12 1.59 8.87 -11.25
N ILE A 13 2.37 9.51 -10.39
CA ILE A 13 3.15 8.84 -9.36
C ILE A 13 2.58 9.23 -8.00
N ALA A 14 2.06 8.25 -7.24
CA ALA A 14 1.61 8.45 -5.87
C ALA A 14 2.71 8.04 -4.89
N VAL A 15 3.10 8.95 -4.00
CA VAL A 15 4.04 8.68 -2.92
C VAL A 15 3.33 8.93 -1.60
N GLY A 16 2.98 7.88 -0.86
CA GLY A 16 2.20 8.05 0.39
C GLY A 16 1.66 6.76 0.98
N GLY A 17 0.82 6.90 1.98
CA GLY A 17 0.06 5.79 2.57
C GLY A 17 -1.16 5.39 1.72
N GLY A 18 -1.98 4.47 2.24
CA GLY A 18 -3.12 3.90 1.53
C GLY A 18 -4.06 4.95 0.93
N ILE A 19 -4.45 5.98 1.70
CA ILE A 19 -5.36 7.04 1.22
C ILE A 19 -4.79 7.74 -0.02
N ILE A 20 -3.50 8.06 -0.03
CA ILE A 20 -2.85 8.71 -1.18
C ILE A 20 -2.85 7.77 -2.38
N GLY A 21 -2.52 6.49 -2.17
CA GLY A 21 -2.57 5.47 -3.21
C GLY A 21 -3.98 5.33 -3.81
N ASP A 22 -5.00 5.15 -2.95
CA ASP A 22 -6.39 4.94 -3.37
C ASP A 22 -6.95 6.12 -4.18
N VAL A 23 -6.80 7.35 -3.66
CA VAL A 23 -7.29 8.57 -4.34
C VAL A 23 -6.55 8.80 -5.65
N SER A 24 -5.23 8.61 -5.67
CA SER A 24 -4.42 8.80 -6.88
C SER A 24 -4.74 7.76 -7.93
N ALA A 25 -4.87 6.50 -7.56
CA ALA A 25 -5.23 5.42 -8.48
C ALA A 25 -6.64 5.60 -9.05
N PHE A 26 -7.61 6.01 -8.21
CA PHE A 26 -8.94 6.34 -8.68
C PHE A 26 -8.92 7.52 -9.66
N ALA A 27 -8.21 8.60 -9.34
CA ALA A 27 -8.04 9.73 -10.26
C ALA A 27 -7.39 9.32 -11.58
N ALA A 28 -6.36 8.45 -11.54
CA ALA A 28 -5.70 7.92 -12.73
C ALA A 28 -6.68 7.10 -13.58
N SER A 29 -7.54 6.29 -12.95
CA SER A 29 -8.48 5.43 -13.65
C SER A 29 -9.53 6.18 -14.48
N ILE A 30 -10.01 7.31 -13.98
CA ILE A 30 -11.06 8.10 -14.63
C ILE A 30 -10.53 9.21 -15.54
N PHE A 31 -9.31 9.70 -15.32
CA PHE A 31 -8.73 10.78 -16.11
C PHE A 31 -8.42 10.29 -17.54
N LYS A 32 -9.06 10.92 -18.52
CA LYS A 32 -8.94 10.55 -19.96
C LYS A 32 -9.05 9.05 -20.24
N ARG A 33 -9.82 8.32 -19.43
CA ARG A 33 -10.06 6.86 -19.47
C ARG A 33 -8.83 6.00 -19.14
N GLY A 34 -7.96 6.51 -18.31
CA GLY A 34 -6.78 5.83 -17.79
C GLY A 34 -5.47 6.56 -18.07
N LEU A 35 -4.68 6.75 -17.02
CA LEU A 35 -3.30 7.23 -17.05
C LEU A 35 -2.38 6.12 -16.54
N LYS A 36 -1.14 6.09 -17.01
CA LYS A 36 -0.11 5.28 -16.35
C LYS A 36 -0.01 5.66 -14.88
N PHE A 37 0.07 4.66 -14.01
CA PHE A 37 0.05 4.85 -12.57
C PHE A 37 1.18 4.08 -11.89
N ILE A 38 2.02 4.79 -11.13
CA ILE A 38 3.07 4.21 -10.30
C ILE A 38 2.72 4.49 -8.84
N ASN A 39 2.68 3.44 -8.01
CA ASN A 39 2.43 3.56 -6.58
C ASN A 39 3.70 3.33 -5.77
N ILE A 40 4.05 4.28 -4.90
CA ILE A 40 5.18 4.21 -3.98
C ILE A 40 4.63 4.26 -2.55
N PRO A 41 4.19 3.10 -2.00
CA PRO A 41 3.60 3.03 -0.67
C PRO A 41 4.65 3.31 0.42
N THR A 42 4.34 4.26 1.31
CA THR A 42 5.26 4.69 2.37
C THR A 42 4.91 4.18 3.77
N THR A 43 3.75 3.56 3.94
CA THR A 43 3.36 2.91 5.21
C THR A 43 3.47 1.40 5.10
N LEU A 44 3.69 0.70 6.22
CA LEU A 44 3.77 -0.77 6.20
C LEU A 44 2.45 -1.39 5.71
N LEU A 45 1.31 -0.87 6.18
CA LEU A 45 -0.01 -1.33 5.72
C LEU A 45 -0.17 -1.17 4.21
N ALA A 46 0.28 -0.05 3.65
CA ALA A 46 0.17 0.17 2.21
C ALA A 46 1.12 -0.76 1.42
N GLN A 47 2.30 -1.07 1.94
CA GLN A 47 3.25 -1.97 1.28
C GLN A 47 2.77 -3.42 1.21
N VAL A 48 2.00 -3.88 2.21
CA VAL A 48 1.60 -5.29 2.32
C VAL A 48 0.14 -5.57 1.96
N ASP A 49 -0.68 -4.53 1.80
CA ASP A 49 -2.11 -4.68 1.55
C ASP A 49 -2.64 -3.70 0.51
N SER A 50 -2.80 -2.41 0.84
CA SER A 50 -3.59 -1.50 0.00
C SER A 50 -2.96 -1.16 -1.36
N SER A 51 -1.66 -1.33 -1.56
CA SER A 51 -1.04 -1.14 -2.88
C SER A 51 -1.22 -2.34 -3.82
N ILE A 52 -1.85 -3.42 -3.36
CA ILE A 52 -2.00 -4.69 -4.06
C ILE A 52 -3.48 -4.97 -4.34
N GLY A 53 -3.77 -5.53 -5.51
CA GLY A 53 -5.14 -5.93 -5.87
C GLY A 53 -5.94 -4.88 -6.62
N GLY A 54 -5.42 -3.65 -6.80
CA GLY A 54 -6.01 -2.62 -7.66
C GLY A 54 -7.33 -2.04 -7.18
N LYS A 55 -7.72 -2.28 -5.93
CA LYS A 55 -8.88 -1.60 -5.33
C LYS A 55 -8.53 -0.15 -5.10
N THR A 56 -9.34 0.76 -5.62
CA THR A 56 -9.16 2.20 -5.44
C THR A 56 -10.45 2.82 -4.99
N GLY A 57 -10.40 3.94 -4.28
CA GLY A 57 -11.63 4.56 -3.86
C GLY A 57 -11.46 5.82 -3.03
N ILE A 58 -12.57 6.51 -2.87
CA ILE A 58 -12.68 7.70 -2.04
C ILE A 58 -13.81 7.51 -1.02
N ASN A 59 -13.66 8.21 0.10
CA ASN A 59 -14.70 8.28 1.10
C ASN A 59 -15.81 9.26 0.67
N SER A 60 -17.02 8.99 1.11
CA SER A 60 -18.18 9.88 0.96
C SER A 60 -18.84 10.08 2.32
N ASP A 61 -19.82 10.97 2.39
CA ASP A 61 -20.61 11.20 3.60
C ASP A 61 -21.42 9.95 4.02
N TYR A 62 -21.64 9.02 3.09
CA TYR A 62 -22.37 7.77 3.33
C TYR A 62 -21.49 6.61 3.78
N GLY A 63 -20.16 6.72 3.72
CA GLY A 63 -19.23 5.69 4.17
C GLY A 63 -17.89 5.71 3.47
N LYS A 64 -17.00 4.81 3.94
CA LYS A 64 -15.64 4.67 3.41
C LYS A 64 -15.64 3.82 2.13
N ASN A 65 -14.83 4.23 1.15
CA ASN A 65 -14.52 3.47 -0.07
C ASN A 65 -15.76 3.05 -0.90
N LEU A 66 -16.84 3.81 -0.83
CA LEU A 66 -18.07 3.50 -1.58
C LEU A 66 -18.00 3.90 -3.05
N ILE A 67 -17.11 4.82 -3.39
CA ILE A 67 -16.92 5.32 -4.74
C ILE A 67 -15.51 4.99 -5.16
N GLY A 68 -15.34 4.22 -6.23
CA GLY A 68 -14.04 3.78 -6.68
C GLY A 68 -14.08 2.93 -7.94
N SER A 69 -12.94 2.36 -8.27
CA SER A 69 -12.76 1.49 -9.42
C SER A 69 -11.73 0.41 -9.11
N PHE A 70 -11.66 -0.62 -9.96
CA PHE A 70 -10.50 -1.50 -9.99
C PHE A 70 -9.50 -0.95 -11.01
N TYR A 71 -8.32 -0.54 -10.53
CA TYR A 71 -7.27 0.01 -11.36
C TYR A 71 -5.89 -0.45 -10.89
N GLN A 72 -5.27 -1.34 -11.67
CA GLN A 72 -3.95 -1.88 -11.33
C GLN A 72 -2.87 -0.84 -11.64
N PRO A 73 -1.91 -0.62 -10.73
CA PRO A 73 -0.73 0.19 -11.03
C PRO A 73 0.16 -0.51 -12.06
N ASP A 74 0.80 0.27 -12.95
CA ASP A 74 1.84 -0.24 -13.86
C ASP A 74 3.09 -0.69 -13.09
N LEU A 75 3.35 -0.08 -11.91
CA LEU A 75 4.47 -0.41 -11.06
C LEU A 75 4.16 -0.06 -9.60
N VAL A 76 4.55 -0.96 -8.68
CA VAL A 76 4.56 -0.70 -7.22
C VAL A 76 6.02 -0.74 -6.75
N ILE A 77 6.47 0.33 -6.07
CA ILE A 77 7.82 0.42 -5.52
C ILE A 77 7.73 0.47 -3.99
N ALA A 78 7.86 -0.67 -3.33
CA ALA A 78 7.89 -0.78 -1.87
C ALA A 78 9.34 -0.66 -1.36
N ASP A 79 9.69 0.48 -0.76
CA ASP A 79 10.99 0.68 -0.12
C ASP A 79 10.83 0.76 1.41
N ILE A 80 11.44 -0.19 2.12
CA ILE A 80 11.44 -0.25 3.58
C ILE A 80 12.09 0.98 4.24
N LYS A 81 12.86 1.78 3.51
CA LYS A 81 13.47 3.00 4.05
C LYS A 81 12.43 3.99 4.54
N PHE A 82 11.26 4.06 3.90
CA PHE A 82 10.15 4.92 4.32
C PHE A 82 9.62 4.54 5.72
N LEU A 83 9.69 3.27 6.09
CA LEU A 83 9.16 2.78 7.37
C LEU A 83 9.89 3.34 8.59
N LYS A 84 11.13 3.83 8.43
CA LYS A 84 11.90 4.45 9.50
C LYS A 84 11.28 5.73 10.05
N TYR A 85 10.44 6.38 9.27
CA TYR A 85 9.78 7.64 9.62
C TYR A 85 8.37 7.43 10.17
N LEU A 86 7.89 6.17 10.23
CA LEU A 86 6.56 5.86 10.72
C LEU A 86 6.51 5.83 12.24
N PRO A 87 5.44 6.37 12.85
CA PRO A 87 5.12 6.12 14.24
C PRO A 87 4.98 4.60 14.50
N LYS A 88 5.37 4.14 15.69
CA LYS A 88 5.26 2.71 16.08
C LYS A 88 3.84 2.16 15.90
N ARG A 89 2.82 2.97 16.15
CA ARG A 89 1.42 2.61 15.93
C ARG A 89 1.14 2.18 14.50
N GLU A 90 1.64 2.91 13.53
CA GLU A 90 1.44 2.61 12.10
C GLU A 90 2.19 1.34 11.66
N LEU A 91 3.36 1.08 12.25
CA LEU A 91 4.06 -0.19 12.05
C LEU A 91 3.25 -1.38 12.60
N ILE A 92 2.65 -1.22 13.79
CA ILE A 92 1.80 -2.25 14.40
C ILE A 92 0.54 -2.49 13.55
N CYS A 93 -0.08 -1.43 13.01
CA CYS A 93 -1.23 -1.58 12.12
C CYS A 93 -0.90 -2.42 10.87
N GLY A 94 0.22 -2.12 10.20
CA GLY A 94 0.67 -2.92 9.06
C GLY A 94 1.05 -4.35 9.45
N TYR A 95 1.69 -4.52 10.60
CA TYR A 95 2.01 -5.85 11.12
C TYR A 95 0.77 -6.70 11.38
N ALA A 96 -0.30 -6.10 11.90
CA ALA A 96 -1.56 -6.83 12.15
C ALA A 96 -2.13 -7.41 10.85
N GLU A 97 -2.00 -6.71 9.72
CA GLU A 97 -2.42 -7.21 8.41
C GLU A 97 -1.55 -8.37 7.92
N ILE A 98 -0.22 -8.25 8.04
CA ILE A 98 0.71 -9.36 7.74
C ILE A 98 0.36 -10.59 8.60
N PHE A 99 0.08 -10.38 9.88
CA PHE A 99 -0.28 -11.43 10.82
C PHE A 99 -1.60 -12.09 10.42
N LYS A 100 -2.61 -11.33 10.03
CA LYS A 100 -3.87 -11.84 9.48
C LYS A 100 -3.62 -12.73 8.26
N HIS A 101 -2.81 -12.29 7.32
CA HIS A 101 -2.46 -13.09 6.14
C HIS A 101 -1.80 -14.42 6.51
N SER A 102 -0.91 -14.42 7.51
CA SER A 102 -0.22 -15.63 7.93
C SER A 102 -1.16 -16.69 8.55
N ILE A 103 -2.19 -16.26 9.28
CA ILE A 103 -3.21 -17.15 9.85
C ILE A 103 -3.96 -17.90 8.74
N ILE A 104 -4.22 -17.22 7.62
CA ILE A 104 -5.01 -17.78 6.52
C ILE A 104 -4.16 -18.69 5.63
N SER A 105 -2.88 -18.38 5.44
CA SER A 105 -2.09 -18.95 4.34
C SER A 105 -0.95 -19.90 4.75
N ASP A 106 -0.22 -19.64 5.83
CA ASP A 106 1.04 -20.34 6.12
C ASP A 106 1.36 -20.43 7.61
N LYS A 107 1.18 -21.62 8.18
CA LYS A 107 1.50 -21.92 9.58
C LYS A 107 2.96 -21.63 9.95
N LYS A 108 3.92 -21.88 9.04
CA LYS A 108 5.35 -21.61 9.31
C LYS A 108 5.61 -20.12 9.39
N PHE A 109 4.97 -19.36 8.49
CA PHE A 109 5.05 -17.90 8.49
C PHE A 109 4.41 -17.28 9.75
N PHE A 110 3.28 -17.83 10.19
CA PHE A 110 2.67 -17.44 11.46
C PHE A 110 3.64 -17.55 12.64
N TYR A 111 4.30 -18.69 12.82
CA TYR A 111 5.30 -18.85 13.89
C TYR A 111 6.53 -17.98 13.68
N PHE A 112 6.95 -17.74 12.46
CA PHE A 112 8.04 -16.81 12.17
C PHE A 112 7.70 -15.39 12.66
N LEU A 113 6.49 -14.91 12.39
CA LEU A 113 6.03 -13.59 12.84
C LEU A 113 5.97 -13.51 14.36
N LEU A 114 5.35 -14.49 15.02
CA LEU A 114 5.27 -14.55 16.49
C LEU A 114 6.66 -14.46 17.16
N ASN A 115 7.60 -15.27 16.69
CA ASN A 115 8.93 -15.38 17.29
C ASN A 115 9.84 -14.18 16.97
N ASN A 116 9.48 -13.34 16.01
CA ASN A 116 10.34 -12.24 15.56
C ASN A 116 9.65 -10.87 15.61
N PHE A 117 8.54 -10.74 16.33
CA PHE A 117 7.77 -9.49 16.42
C PHE A 117 8.63 -8.27 16.71
N GLU A 118 9.42 -8.28 17.79
CA GLU A 118 10.26 -7.15 18.19
C GLU A 118 11.30 -6.79 17.12
N LYS A 119 11.86 -7.79 16.43
CA LYS A 119 12.82 -7.58 15.35
C LYS A 119 12.18 -6.95 14.12
N ILE A 120 10.95 -7.33 13.82
CA ILE A 120 10.17 -6.80 12.69
C ILE A 120 9.77 -5.35 12.98
N ILE A 121 9.19 -5.08 14.16
CA ILE A 121 8.77 -3.73 14.55
C ILE A 121 9.96 -2.78 14.71
N SER A 122 11.13 -3.28 15.08
CA SER A 122 12.39 -2.49 15.09
C SER A 122 13.05 -2.38 13.71
N LEU A 123 12.38 -2.82 12.64
CA LEU A 123 12.83 -2.78 11.24
C LEU A 123 14.18 -3.50 11.00
N LYS A 124 14.49 -4.51 11.80
CA LYS A 124 15.75 -5.26 11.69
C LYS A 124 15.75 -6.18 10.48
N LYS A 125 16.73 -6.01 9.60
CA LYS A 125 16.97 -6.95 8.49
C LYS A 125 17.58 -8.25 9.02
N PRO A 126 17.29 -9.45 8.43
CA PRO A 126 16.40 -9.65 7.27
C PRO A 126 14.91 -9.78 7.63
N TYR A 127 14.53 -9.69 8.92
CA TYR A 127 13.20 -10.03 9.42
C TYR A 127 12.08 -9.19 8.79
N ILE A 128 12.26 -7.86 8.70
CA ILE A 128 11.26 -6.99 8.07
C ILE A 128 11.10 -7.30 6.58
N ASN A 129 12.19 -7.61 5.87
CA ASN A 129 12.12 -7.97 4.46
C ASN A 129 11.32 -9.27 4.26
N GLN A 130 11.59 -10.28 5.09
CA GLN A 130 10.84 -11.54 5.03
C GLN A 130 9.36 -11.35 5.37
N ALA A 131 9.03 -10.41 6.25
CA ALA A 131 7.65 -10.11 6.59
C ALA A 131 6.88 -9.43 5.44
N ILE A 132 7.54 -8.60 4.64
CA ILE A 132 6.91 -7.84 3.54
C ILE A 132 6.82 -8.65 2.25
N TYR A 133 7.88 -9.43 1.91
CA TYR A 133 7.99 -10.07 0.60
C TYR A 133 7.58 -11.54 0.58
N LYS A 134 7.03 -12.05 1.66
CA LYS A 134 6.49 -13.39 1.70
C LYS A 134 4.99 -13.43 1.52
#